data_cc7d997eddd2c7f2271c6bb6e22eb38a
#
_entry.id   cc7d997eddd2c7f2271c6bb6e22eb38a
#
_cell.length_a   1.000
_cell.length_b   1.000
_cell.length_c   1.000
_cell.angle_alpha   90.00
_cell.angle_beta   90.00
_cell.angle_gamma   90.00
#
_symmetry.space_group_name_H-M   'P 1'
#
loop_
_entity.id
_entity.type
_entity.pdbx_description
1 polymer ?
#
loop_
_entity_poly.entity_id
_entity_poly.type
_entity_poly.pdbx_seq_one_letter_code
_entity_poly.pdbx_strand_id
1 'polypeptide(L)'
;MYCLVVSEEEYTSAKEFLRRINMYKSYSMELAGRTLTVDIGRVAAQANGAVFIKYGDTTVLSTATASDKPRDGVDFFPLSVEFEEKMYSVGKIPGGFNKREGKASENAILTDRVIDRPMRPLFPKDYRNDVTLNNLVMSMYPECHDRYSSCCSYIRYSV
;
A
#
# COMPACT_ATOMS: atom_id res chain seq x y z
N MET A 1 -25.11 31.07 11.14
CA MET A 1 -25.19 30.49 9.80
C MET A 1 -23.99 31.02 9.02
N TYR A 2 -22.82 30.40 9.22
CA TYR A 2 -21.59 30.77 8.52
C TYR A 2 -21.54 30.01 7.20
N CYS A 3 -21.75 30.73 6.11
CA CYS A 3 -21.51 30.22 4.77
C CYS A 3 -19.99 30.21 4.57
N LEU A 4 -19.36 29.03 4.63
CA LEU A 4 -17.96 28.86 4.26
C LEU A 4 -17.86 29.12 2.75
N VAL A 5 -17.38 30.30 2.39
CA VAL A 5 -16.97 30.60 1.02
C VAL A 5 -15.66 29.86 0.79
N VAL A 6 -15.75 28.69 0.20
CA VAL A 6 -14.58 27.95 -0.27
C VAL A 6 -14.01 28.74 -1.46
N SER A 7 -12.72 29.08 -1.41
CA SER A 7 -12.07 29.78 -2.52
C SER A 7 -12.09 28.95 -3.79
N GLU A 8 -12.11 29.59 -4.96
CA GLU A 8 -12.11 28.87 -6.26
C GLU A 8 -10.89 27.96 -6.43
N GLU A 9 -9.76 28.31 -5.80
CA GLU A 9 -8.53 27.47 -5.80
C GLU A 9 -8.72 26.19 -4.98
N GLU A 10 -9.36 26.25 -3.81
CA GLU A 10 -9.68 25.06 -3.01
C GLU A 10 -10.70 24.17 -3.71
N TYR A 11 -11.68 24.76 -4.40
CA TYR A 11 -12.67 24.01 -5.18
C TYR A 11 -12.06 23.33 -6.39
N THR A 12 -11.10 23.96 -7.05
CA THR A 12 -10.37 23.40 -8.20
C THR A 12 -9.45 22.25 -7.74
N SER A 13 -8.76 22.42 -6.62
CA SER A 13 -7.93 21.37 -5.99
C SER A 13 -8.77 20.17 -5.56
N ALA A 14 -9.92 20.41 -4.94
CA ALA A 14 -10.86 19.35 -4.57
C ALA A 14 -11.43 18.60 -5.79
N LYS A 15 -11.67 19.31 -6.88
CA LYS A 15 -12.16 18.73 -8.14
C LYS A 15 -11.10 17.91 -8.87
N GLU A 16 -9.83 18.34 -8.85
CA GLU A 16 -8.70 17.55 -9.33
C GLU A 16 -8.45 16.34 -8.46
N PHE A 17 -8.56 16.48 -7.16
CA PHE A 17 -8.50 15.37 -6.22
C PHE A 17 -9.61 14.33 -6.48
N LEU A 18 -10.85 14.77 -6.65
CA LEU A 18 -11.97 13.89 -7.02
C LEU A 18 -11.81 13.27 -8.41
N ARG A 19 -11.17 13.95 -9.37
CA ARG A 19 -10.81 13.38 -10.67
C ARG A 19 -9.76 12.29 -10.57
N ARG A 20 -8.78 12.42 -9.68
CA ARG A 20 -7.80 11.36 -9.39
C ARG A 20 -8.46 10.13 -8.79
N ILE A 21 -9.45 10.29 -7.91
CA ILE A 21 -10.21 9.20 -7.29
C ILE A 21 -11.00 8.39 -8.33
N ASN A 22 -11.44 9.01 -9.41
CA ASN A 22 -12.30 8.38 -10.41
C ASN A 22 -11.56 7.68 -11.57
N MET A 23 -10.22 7.58 -11.54
CA MET A 23 -9.46 6.88 -12.57
C MET A 23 -9.18 5.43 -12.15
N TYR A 24 -10.23 4.62 -12.05
CA TYR A 24 -10.08 3.19 -11.92
C TYR A 24 -9.48 2.60 -13.19
N LYS A 25 -8.37 1.90 -13.05
CA LYS A 25 -7.72 1.14 -14.13
C LYS A 25 -7.45 -0.27 -13.64
N SER A 26 -7.80 -1.25 -14.43
CA SER A 26 -7.53 -2.65 -14.16
C SER A 26 -6.66 -3.23 -15.27
N TYR A 27 -5.60 -3.89 -14.87
CA TYR A 27 -4.69 -4.61 -15.75
C TYR A 27 -4.69 -6.07 -15.35
N SER A 28 -4.71 -6.98 -16.32
CA SER A 28 -4.63 -8.40 -16.06
C SER A 28 -3.59 -9.05 -16.98
N MET A 29 -2.82 -9.97 -16.44
CA MET A 29 -1.85 -10.76 -17.18
C MET A 29 -1.77 -12.17 -16.61
N GLU A 30 -1.45 -13.13 -17.45
CA GLU A 30 -1.16 -14.48 -16.99
C GLU A 30 0.31 -14.62 -16.61
N LEU A 31 0.55 -15.09 -15.39
CA LEU A 31 1.87 -15.27 -14.83
C LEU A 31 1.98 -16.65 -14.17
N ALA A 32 2.88 -17.49 -14.67
CA ALA A 32 3.11 -18.84 -14.16
C ALA A 32 1.81 -19.68 -14.02
N GLY A 33 0.90 -19.58 -15.01
CA GLY A 33 -0.36 -20.33 -15.05
C GLY A 33 -1.45 -19.81 -14.11
N ARG A 34 -1.28 -18.62 -13.52
CA ARG A 34 -2.29 -17.93 -12.70
C ARG A 34 -2.47 -16.49 -13.20
N THR A 35 -3.68 -15.98 -13.08
CA THR A 35 -3.98 -14.59 -13.46
C THR A 35 -3.52 -13.64 -12.36
N LEU A 36 -2.65 -12.71 -12.74
CA LEU A 36 -2.30 -11.54 -11.94
C LEU A 36 -3.21 -10.38 -12.38
N THR A 37 -3.96 -9.80 -11.46
CA THR A 37 -4.79 -8.62 -11.70
C THR A 37 -4.29 -7.47 -10.82
N VAL A 38 -4.14 -6.30 -11.41
CA VAL A 38 -3.69 -5.07 -10.74
C VAL A 38 -4.75 -4.00 -10.95
N ASP A 39 -5.43 -3.63 -9.87
CA ASP A 39 -6.46 -2.60 -9.85
C ASP A 39 -5.90 -1.33 -9.19
N ILE A 40 -5.90 -0.24 -9.93
CA ILE A 40 -5.42 1.06 -9.46
C ILE A 40 -6.62 1.98 -9.21
N GLY A 41 -6.64 2.65 -8.04
CA GLY A 41 -7.68 3.62 -7.69
C GLY A 41 -9.04 3.03 -7.30
N ARG A 42 -9.13 1.71 -7.09
CA ARG A 42 -10.38 1.04 -6.68
C ARG A 42 -10.74 1.29 -5.22
N VAL A 43 -9.75 1.29 -4.35
CA VAL A 43 -9.88 1.43 -2.89
C VAL A 43 -8.85 2.42 -2.37
N ALA A 44 -9.01 2.84 -1.12
CA ALA A 44 -8.12 3.77 -0.43
C ALA A 44 -7.94 5.12 -1.14
N ALA A 45 -9.05 5.74 -1.50
CA ALA A 45 -9.09 7.01 -2.24
C ALA A 45 -8.39 8.20 -1.53
N GLN A 46 -8.18 8.10 -0.22
CA GLN A 46 -7.47 9.13 0.58
C GLN A 46 -5.94 9.02 0.49
N ALA A 47 -5.41 7.88 0.03
CA ALA A 47 -3.98 7.73 -0.18
C ALA A 47 -3.54 8.43 -1.47
N ASN A 48 -2.29 8.90 -1.54
CA ASN A 48 -1.73 9.50 -2.74
C ASN A 48 -1.64 8.49 -3.89
N GLY A 49 -1.43 7.21 -3.57
CA GLY A 49 -1.50 6.09 -4.48
C GLY A 49 -2.05 4.84 -3.78
N ALA A 50 -2.86 4.08 -4.50
CA ALA A 50 -3.39 2.82 -3.99
C ALA A 50 -3.50 1.79 -5.11
N VAL A 51 -2.98 0.61 -4.85
CA VAL A 51 -2.98 -0.51 -5.77
C VAL A 51 -3.52 -1.75 -5.06
N PHE A 52 -4.46 -2.40 -5.69
CA PHE A 52 -5.02 -3.67 -5.22
C PHE A 52 -4.56 -4.78 -6.16
N ILE A 53 -3.70 -5.66 -5.65
CA ILE A 53 -3.07 -6.71 -6.42
C ILE A 53 -3.74 -8.04 -6.05
N LYS A 54 -4.17 -8.77 -7.06
CA LYS A 54 -4.75 -10.10 -6.91
C LYS A 54 -3.94 -11.09 -7.74
N TYR A 55 -3.43 -12.14 -7.12
CA TYR A 55 -2.76 -13.25 -7.77
C TYR A 55 -3.41 -14.58 -7.37
N GLY A 56 -4.20 -15.13 -8.25
CA GLY A 56 -5.09 -16.22 -7.90
C GLY A 56 -6.07 -15.80 -6.79
N ASP A 57 -6.02 -16.48 -5.65
CA ASP A 57 -6.87 -16.17 -4.48
C ASP A 57 -6.16 -15.31 -3.42
N THR A 58 -4.89 -15.00 -3.62
CA THR A 58 -4.14 -14.09 -2.76
C THR A 58 -4.36 -12.65 -3.19
N THR A 59 -4.74 -11.79 -2.25
CA THR A 59 -4.96 -10.36 -2.50
C THR A 59 -4.17 -9.51 -1.53
N VAL A 60 -3.51 -8.49 -2.05
CA VAL A 60 -2.73 -7.52 -1.28
C VAL A 60 -3.16 -6.11 -1.66
N LEU A 61 -3.42 -5.28 -0.66
CA LEU A 61 -3.64 -3.85 -0.83
C LEU A 61 -2.35 -3.12 -0.48
N SER A 62 -1.79 -2.41 -1.45
CA SER A 62 -0.63 -1.53 -1.25
C SER A 62 -1.06 -0.08 -1.35
N THR A 63 -0.75 0.72 -0.34
CA THR A 63 -1.06 2.14 -0.29
C THR A 63 0.21 2.95 -0.06
N ALA A 64 0.30 4.08 -0.74
CA ALA A 64 1.40 5.03 -0.60
C ALA A 64 0.83 6.37 -0.15
N THR A 65 1.37 6.92 0.92
CA THR A 65 1.05 8.25 1.41
C THR A 65 2.32 9.06 1.54
N ALA A 66 2.26 10.31 1.10
CA ALA A 66 3.39 11.24 1.21
C ALA A 66 2.93 12.51 1.94
N SER A 67 3.81 13.09 2.75
CA SER A 67 3.55 14.38 3.38
C SER A 67 3.65 15.50 2.35
N ASP A 68 2.84 16.55 2.49
CA ASP A 68 2.88 17.72 1.59
C ASP A 68 4.14 18.58 1.78
N LYS A 69 4.73 18.53 2.98
CA LYS A 69 5.90 19.34 3.35
C LYS A 69 6.99 18.44 3.93
N PRO A 70 8.26 18.73 3.63
CA PRO A 70 9.37 18.06 4.28
C PRO A 70 9.37 18.42 5.78
N ARG A 71 9.87 17.51 6.60
CA ARG A 71 10.05 17.74 8.04
C ARG A 71 11.30 18.59 8.27
N ASP A 72 11.18 19.64 9.08
CA ASP A 72 12.29 20.53 9.40
C ASP A 72 13.42 19.76 10.12
N GLY A 73 14.67 20.01 9.68
CA GLY A 73 15.86 19.43 10.29
C GLY A 73 16.19 18.00 9.88
N VAL A 74 15.55 17.46 8.85
CA VAL A 74 15.84 16.11 8.32
C VAL A 74 16.63 16.20 7.02
N ASP A 75 17.87 15.68 7.03
CA ASP A 75 18.78 15.68 5.87
C ASP A 75 18.69 14.41 5.02
N PHE A 76 17.91 13.43 5.43
CA PHE A 76 17.74 12.16 4.73
C PHE A 76 16.31 11.98 4.23
N PHE A 77 16.12 11.01 3.34
CA PHE A 77 14.79 10.62 2.85
C PHE A 77 14.11 9.67 3.86
N PRO A 78 13.04 10.10 4.55
CA PRO A 78 12.31 9.27 5.49
C PRO A 78 11.29 8.40 4.72
N LEU A 79 11.68 7.15 4.44
CA LEU A 79 10.79 6.13 3.88
C LEU A 79 10.45 5.12 4.96
N SER A 80 9.18 4.97 5.27
CA SER A 80 8.64 3.93 6.14
C SER A 80 7.89 2.92 5.30
N VAL A 81 8.21 1.65 5.44
CA VAL A 81 7.52 0.55 4.78
C VAL A 81 6.95 -0.35 5.86
N GLU A 82 5.68 -0.67 5.76
CA GLU A 82 4.97 -1.56 6.66
C GLU A 82 4.29 -2.67 5.86
N PHE A 83 4.49 -3.91 6.27
CA PHE A 83 3.84 -5.08 5.73
C PHE A 83 3.04 -5.75 6.83
N GLU A 84 1.75 -5.76 6.68
CA GLU A 84 0.84 -6.28 7.69
C GLU A 84 0.14 -7.54 7.21
N GLU A 85 0.38 -8.63 7.93
CA GLU A 85 -0.34 -9.89 7.81
C GLU A 85 -1.41 -9.95 8.88
N LYS A 86 -2.66 -9.90 8.47
CA LYS A 86 -3.80 -9.98 9.40
C LYS A 86 -4.36 -11.38 9.46
N MET A 87 -4.76 -11.84 10.65
CA MET A 87 -5.31 -13.18 10.85
C MET A 87 -6.61 -13.42 10.05
N TYR A 88 -7.37 -12.37 9.78
CA TYR A 88 -8.58 -12.49 8.96
C TYR A 88 -8.27 -12.92 7.50
N SER A 89 -7.06 -12.68 7.00
CA SER A 89 -6.67 -13.07 5.63
C SER A 89 -6.71 -14.60 5.42
N VAL A 90 -6.57 -15.36 6.50
CA VAL A 90 -6.70 -16.84 6.54
C VAL A 90 -7.98 -17.29 7.24
N GLY A 91 -8.93 -16.39 7.47
CA GLY A 91 -10.20 -16.69 8.13
C GLY A 91 -10.09 -17.00 9.63
N LYS A 92 -9.01 -16.59 10.29
CA LYS A 92 -8.79 -16.81 11.72
C LYS A 92 -9.03 -15.54 12.53
N ILE A 93 -9.51 -15.71 13.75
CA ILE A 93 -9.66 -14.64 14.74
C ILE A 93 -8.46 -14.71 15.70
N PRO A 94 -7.86 -13.57 16.10
CA PRO A 94 -6.77 -13.55 17.07
C PRO A 94 -7.18 -14.25 18.37
N GLY A 95 -6.32 -15.17 18.86
CA GLY A 95 -6.61 -16.00 20.03
C GLY A 95 -6.33 -15.36 21.38
N GLY A 96 -5.83 -14.12 21.45
CA GLY A 96 -5.54 -13.42 22.69
C GLY A 96 -6.80 -12.95 23.44
N PHE A 97 -6.65 -12.66 24.74
CA PHE A 97 -7.76 -12.17 25.59
C PHE A 97 -8.46 -10.94 24.98
N ASN A 98 -7.68 -10.01 24.43
CA ASN A 98 -8.22 -8.80 23.80
C ASN A 98 -8.72 -9.01 22.37
N LYS A 99 -8.60 -10.21 21.80
CA LYS A 99 -8.94 -10.53 20.40
C LYS A 99 -8.36 -9.52 19.39
N ARG A 100 -7.18 -9.01 19.69
CA ARG A 100 -6.44 -8.08 18.86
C ARG A 100 -5.20 -8.76 18.31
N GLU A 101 -4.79 -8.32 17.14
CA GLU A 101 -3.52 -8.72 16.55
C GLU A 101 -2.37 -8.14 17.34
N GLY A 102 -1.32 -8.94 17.52
CA GLY A 102 -0.13 -8.55 18.23
C GLY A 102 0.86 -7.78 17.35
N LYS A 103 2.13 -7.85 17.76
CA LYS A 103 3.27 -7.31 17.01
C LYS A 103 3.38 -8.01 15.65
N ALA A 104 3.92 -7.29 14.66
CA ALA A 104 4.29 -7.87 13.37
C ALA A 104 5.22 -9.08 13.55
N SER A 105 5.03 -10.11 12.73
CA SER A 105 5.90 -11.30 12.74
C SER A 105 7.31 -10.95 12.26
N GLU A 106 8.30 -11.75 12.63
CA GLU A 106 9.68 -11.57 12.13
C GLU A 106 9.75 -11.65 10.60
N ASN A 107 8.94 -12.50 10.00
CA ASN A 107 8.83 -12.63 8.56
C ASN A 107 8.24 -11.36 7.93
N ALA A 108 7.24 -10.74 8.54
CA ALA A 108 6.69 -9.47 8.07
C ALA A 108 7.76 -8.36 8.08
N ILE A 109 8.54 -8.26 9.16
CA ILE A 109 9.64 -7.29 9.28
C ILE A 109 10.74 -7.53 8.22
N LEU A 110 11.05 -8.79 7.91
CA LEU A 110 11.99 -9.10 6.84
C LEU A 110 11.44 -8.73 5.46
N THR A 111 10.15 -8.94 5.25
CA THR A 111 9.45 -8.57 4.02
C THR A 111 9.45 -7.05 3.82
N ASP A 112 9.21 -6.27 4.87
CA ASP A 112 9.34 -4.80 4.83
C ASP A 112 10.69 -4.36 4.28
N ARG A 113 11.76 -4.97 4.77
CA ARG A 113 13.13 -4.67 4.32
C ARG A 113 13.39 -5.07 2.87
N VAL A 114 12.77 -6.17 2.42
CA VAL A 114 12.86 -6.61 1.02
C VAL A 114 12.14 -5.64 0.09
N ILE A 115 11.03 -5.04 0.54
CA ILE A 115 10.28 -4.03 -0.21
C ILE A 115 11.01 -2.67 -0.17
N ASP A 116 11.52 -2.25 0.99
CA ASP A 116 12.22 -0.96 1.16
C ASP A 116 13.43 -0.81 0.23
N ARG A 117 14.27 -1.84 0.13
CA ARG A 117 15.53 -1.78 -0.63
C ARG A 117 15.38 -1.42 -2.11
N PRO A 118 14.47 -2.01 -2.90
CA PRO A 118 14.29 -1.63 -4.29
C PRO A 118 13.55 -0.32 -4.48
N MET A 119 12.75 0.11 -3.48
CA MET A 119 11.96 1.33 -3.58
C MET A 119 12.79 2.59 -3.38
N ARG A 120 13.76 2.59 -2.46
CA ARG A 120 14.60 3.76 -2.17
C ARG A 120 15.30 4.36 -3.38
N PRO A 121 15.92 3.59 -4.28
CA PRO A 121 16.60 4.14 -5.45
C PRO A 121 15.67 4.78 -6.48
N LEU A 122 14.35 4.49 -6.44
CA LEU A 122 13.38 5.04 -7.37
C LEU A 122 13.05 6.51 -7.07
N PHE A 123 13.26 6.95 -5.83
CA PHE A 123 13.02 8.33 -5.43
C PHE A 123 14.21 9.22 -5.78
N PRO A 124 13.97 10.49 -6.18
CA PRO A 124 15.03 11.45 -6.39
C PRO A 124 15.86 11.67 -5.12
N LYS A 125 17.17 11.89 -5.25
CA LYS A 125 18.08 12.10 -4.12
C LYS A 125 17.73 13.32 -3.26
N ASP A 126 17.08 14.30 -3.86
CA ASP A 126 16.69 15.55 -3.22
C ASP A 126 15.30 15.49 -2.56
N TYR A 127 14.61 14.33 -2.66
CA TYR A 127 13.29 14.16 -2.07
C TYR A 127 13.42 14.03 -0.54
N ARG A 128 12.70 14.89 0.21
CA ARG A 128 12.77 14.99 1.68
C ARG A 128 11.43 14.81 2.38
N ASN A 129 10.34 14.63 1.63
CA ASN A 129 9.03 14.43 2.23
C ASN A 129 8.94 13.03 2.86
N ASP A 130 8.20 12.93 3.96
CA ASP A 130 7.90 11.63 4.57
C ASP A 130 7.04 10.80 3.63
N VAL A 131 7.47 9.58 3.33
CA VAL A 131 6.68 8.62 2.55
C VAL A 131 6.43 7.37 3.40
N THR A 132 5.17 6.98 3.47
CA THR A 132 4.77 5.74 4.13
C THR A 132 4.11 4.82 3.11
N LEU A 133 4.66 3.62 2.97
CA LEU A 133 4.11 2.52 2.18
C LEU A 133 3.51 1.50 3.13
N ASN A 134 2.20 1.27 3.03
CA ASN A 134 1.54 0.24 3.81
C ASN A 134 1.01 -0.85 2.89
N ASN A 135 1.48 -2.08 3.12
CA ASN A 135 1.13 -3.26 2.36
C ASN A 135 0.32 -4.19 3.26
N LEU A 136 -0.96 -4.33 2.98
CA LEU A 136 -1.89 -5.11 3.78
C LEU A 136 -2.32 -6.37 3.02
N VAL A 137 -2.09 -7.53 3.61
CA VAL A 137 -2.58 -8.80 3.08
C VAL A 137 -4.06 -8.96 3.41
N MET A 138 -4.92 -8.91 2.39
CA MET A 138 -6.37 -8.98 2.52
C MET A 138 -6.90 -10.40 2.51
N SER A 139 -6.33 -11.25 1.65
CA SER A 139 -6.71 -12.65 1.52
C SER A 139 -5.50 -13.47 1.11
N MET A 140 -5.44 -14.70 1.56
CA MET A 140 -4.34 -15.60 1.27
C MET A 140 -4.83 -17.00 0.98
N TYR A 141 -4.24 -17.61 -0.04
CA TYR A 141 -4.48 -19.00 -0.37
C TYR A 141 -3.71 -19.92 0.59
N PRO A 142 -4.36 -20.89 1.25
CA PRO A 142 -3.74 -21.71 2.31
C PRO A 142 -2.50 -22.50 1.87
N GLU A 143 -2.44 -22.92 0.59
CA GLU A 143 -1.30 -23.68 0.07
C GLU A 143 -0.06 -22.82 -0.23
N CYS A 144 -0.19 -21.49 -0.18
CA CYS A 144 0.92 -20.57 -0.40
C CYS A 144 1.68 -20.21 0.88
N HIS A 145 1.40 -20.86 2.01
CA HIS A 145 2.01 -20.56 3.30
C HIS A 145 3.55 -20.59 3.28
N ASP A 146 4.15 -21.41 2.43
CA ASP A 146 5.61 -21.52 2.32
C ASP A 146 6.27 -20.60 1.26
N ARG A 147 5.48 -19.80 0.52
CA ARG A 147 5.96 -19.00 -0.62
C ARG A 147 5.68 -17.51 -0.53
N TYR A 148 5.60 -16.96 0.68
CA TYR A 148 5.41 -15.52 0.89
C TYR A 148 6.44 -14.65 0.18
N SER A 149 7.68 -15.13 0.07
CA SER A 149 8.75 -14.45 -0.66
C SER A 149 8.44 -14.24 -2.14
N SER A 150 7.59 -15.08 -2.73
CA SER A 150 7.24 -14.99 -4.16
C SER A 150 6.22 -13.88 -4.44
N CYS A 151 5.16 -13.73 -3.61
CA CYS A 151 4.18 -12.65 -3.79
C CYS A 151 4.79 -11.28 -3.54
N CYS A 152 5.70 -11.15 -2.58
CA CYS A 152 6.43 -9.92 -2.32
C CYS A 152 7.39 -9.55 -3.45
N SER A 153 7.95 -10.54 -4.16
CA SER A 153 8.76 -10.26 -5.34
C SER A 153 7.95 -9.68 -6.50
N TYR A 154 6.63 -9.91 -6.55
CA TYR A 154 5.75 -9.31 -7.57
C TYR A 154 5.38 -7.85 -7.25
N ILE A 155 5.20 -7.50 -5.99
CA ILE A 155 5.05 -6.09 -5.57
C ILE A 155 6.29 -5.29 -5.99
N ARG A 156 7.46 -5.93 -6.01
CA ARG A 156 8.75 -5.36 -6.43
C ARG A 156 8.76 -4.83 -7.86
N TYR A 157 7.91 -5.33 -8.76
CA TYR A 157 7.90 -4.97 -10.19
C TYR A 157 6.68 -4.16 -10.62
N SER A 158 5.70 -3.94 -9.73
CA SER A 158 4.42 -3.30 -10.07
C SER A 158 4.22 -1.90 -9.49
N VAL A 159 5.25 -1.32 -8.82
CA VAL A 159 5.22 0.05 -8.30
C VAL A 159 6.17 0.93 -9.10
#